data_fcc6d1c49c53a5984fea5a326046f7c3
#
_entry.id   fcc6d1c49c53a5984fea5a326046f7c3
#
_cell.length_a   1.000
_cell.length_b   1.000
_cell.length_c   1.000
_cell.angle_alpha   90.00
_cell.angle_beta   90.00
_cell.angle_gamma   90.00
#
_symmetry.space_group_name_H-M   'P 1'
#
loop_
_entity.id
_entity.type
_entity.pdbx_description
1 polymer ?
#
loop_
_entity_poly.entity_id
_entity_poly.type
_entity_poly.pdbx_seq_one_letter_code
_entity_poly.pdbx_strand_id
1 'polypeptide(L)'
;IGLNRGGSHLRNFATIENTEVVALCDLYENNVKRELERLYQYSPKTSNVKTYWGDENNWKIMLKEVRPDVVFISTNWNNHAPMAIESMKAGSHAFVEVPLAVTLEEMWDIVNTSEKTQKHCMMLENVNYGRAELMYLNMCRQNVIGELLHGEAAYIHELRWQMMQDEKGTGSWRTLHYRELNGNVYPTHGLGPVAQYMNLSRGDDNFKSLVSFSSPALGRKLYAEKNFPKDHKWNKMEFKNGDLNTSIIKTELGRTVLVQWDETSPRPYTRLNLIQGTQGTLAGYPTRVALEGGFEDITKDHHSWIQGDDLEKLYEKYDHPLYKRLNSKTKKSGHGGMDFIMRYRIIECLRKGEPLDQNVYEGCFWSAVTTLSADSINLSLIHISEQTRPY
;
A
#
# COMPACT_ATOMS: atom_id res chain seq x y z
N ILE A 1 -14.21 -1.76 -9.32
CA ILE A 1 -13.76 -2.79 -10.26
C ILE A 1 -12.90 -3.79 -9.50
N GLY A 2 -13.15 -5.11 -9.71
CA GLY A 2 -12.46 -6.19 -8.97
C GLY A 2 -13.06 -6.39 -7.59
N LEU A 3 -13.98 -7.34 -7.43
CA LEU A 3 -14.83 -7.49 -6.24
C LEU A 3 -14.35 -8.55 -5.22
N ASN A 4 -13.12 -9.04 -5.35
CA ASN A 4 -12.54 -9.86 -4.30
C ASN A 4 -12.07 -8.95 -3.14
N ARG A 5 -10.98 -8.21 -3.29
CA ARG A 5 -10.56 -7.17 -2.34
C ARG A 5 -11.52 -5.97 -2.34
N GLY A 6 -12.07 -5.61 -3.50
CA GLY A 6 -13.05 -4.53 -3.67
C GLY A 6 -14.32 -4.69 -2.84
N GLY A 7 -14.74 -5.92 -2.50
CA GLY A 7 -15.85 -6.16 -1.58
C GLY A 7 -15.63 -5.54 -0.18
N SER A 8 -14.39 -5.45 0.29
CA SER A 8 -14.10 -4.77 1.55
C SER A 8 -14.20 -3.25 1.44
N HIS A 9 -13.88 -2.68 0.27
CA HIS A 9 -14.13 -1.26 -0.02
C HIS A 9 -15.62 -0.96 -0.03
N LEU A 10 -16.36 -1.76 -0.78
CA LEU A 10 -17.81 -1.63 -0.91
C LEU A 10 -18.52 -1.56 0.43
N ARG A 11 -18.21 -2.47 1.37
CA ARG A 11 -18.79 -2.49 2.71
C ARG A 11 -18.61 -1.17 3.45
N ASN A 12 -17.41 -0.58 3.39
CA ASN A 12 -17.13 0.65 4.11
C ASN A 12 -17.80 1.86 3.45
N PHE A 13 -17.79 1.94 2.10
CA PHE A 13 -18.48 3.04 1.41
C PHE A 13 -19.99 3.01 1.62
N ALA A 14 -20.60 1.84 1.65
CA ALA A 14 -22.03 1.71 1.95
C ALA A 14 -22.44 2.29 3.33
N THR A 15 -21.47 2.51 4.23
CA THR A 15 -21.69 3.08 5.57
C THR A 15 -21.28 4.55 5.71
N ILE A 16 -20.63 5.14 4.70
CA ILE A 16 -20.28 6.57 4.70
C ILE A 16 -21.47 7.36 4.17
N GLU A 17 -21.94 8.32 4.96
CA GLU A 17 -23.07 9.16 4.58
C GLU A 17 -22.84 9.89 3.25
N ASN A 18 -23.94 10.07 2.48
CA ASN A 18 -23.94 10.75 1.18
C ASN A 18 -22.94 10.15 0.17
N THR A 19 -22.70 8.86 0.21
CA THR A 19 -22.09 8.09 -0.87
C THR A 19 -23.11 7.15 -1.48
N GLU A 20 -23.02 6.93 -2.78
CA GLU A 20 -23.85 6.00 -3.52
C GLU A 20 -22.99 5.04 -4.33
N VAL A 21 -23.28 3.76 -4.23
CA VAL A 21 -22.67 2.73 -5.09
C VAL A 21 -23.53 2.60 -6.33
N VAL A 22 -23.02 3.08 -7.46
CA VAL A 22 -23.78 3.14 -8.74
C VAL A 22 -23.47 1.97 -9.67
N ALA A 23 -22.32 1.31 -9.51
CA ALA A 23 -21.95 0.16 -10.34
C ALA A 23 -20.99 -0.81 -9.65
N LEU A 24 -21.10 -2.08 -10.02
CA LEU A 24 -20.17 -3.17 -9.65
C LEU A 24 -19.65 -3.82 -10.94
N CYS A 25 -18.33 -4.04 -11.01
CA CYS A 25 -17.68 -4.70 -12.15
C CYS A 25 -16.64 -5.71 -11.68
N ASP A 26 -16.73 -6.93 -12.20
CA ASP A 26 -15.74 -8.01 -12.00
C ASP A 26 -15.76 -8.94 -13.20
N LEU A 27 -14.66 -9.62 -13.49
CA LEU A 27 -14.62 -10.62 -14.55
C LEU A 27 -15.59 -11.79 -14.26
N TYR A 28 -15.77 -12.13 -12.99
CA TYR A 28 -16.56 -13.27 -12.54
C TYR A 28 -17.95 -12.84 -12.05
N GLU A 29 -19.00 -13.34 -12.69
CA GLU A 29 -20.39 -13.10 -12.32
C GLU A 29 -20.70 -13.38 -10.83
N ASN A 30 -20.16 -14.50 -10.32
CA ASN A 30 -20.38 -14.89 -8.92
C ASN A 30 -19.83 -13.85 -7.92
N ASN A 31 -18.76 -13.15 -8.26
CA ASN A 31 -18.24 -12.07 -7.41
C ASN A 31 -19.22 -10.89 -7.39
N VAL A 32 -19.76 -10.54 -8.57
CA VAL A 32 -20.74 -9.44 -8.70
C VAL A 32 -22.02 -9.76 -7.92
N LYS A 33 -22.61 -10.94 -8.13
CA LYS A 33 -23.81 -11.38 -7.41
C LYS A 33 -23.62 -11.36 -5.90
N ARG A 34 -22.55 -11.96 -5.41
CA ARG A 34 -22.21 -12.00 -4.00
C ARG A 34 -22.10 -10.60 -3.37
N GLU A 35 -21.38 -9.71 -4.00
CA GLU A 35 -21.18 -8.37 -3.46
C GLU A 35 -22.40 -7.48 -3.61
N LEU A 36 -23.23 -7.69 -4.63
CA LEU A 36 -24.52 -7.00 -4.76
C LEU A 36 -25.49 -7.38 -3.64
N GLU A 37 -25.60 -8.68 -3.33
CA GLU A 37 -26.40 -9.16 -2.20
C GLU A 37 -25.93 -8.59 -0.87
N ARG A 38 -24.62 -8.56 -0.65
CA ARG A 38 -24.02 -7.96 0.54
C ARG A 38 -24.28 -6.45 0.61
N LEU A 39 -24.17 -5.74 -0.51
CA LEU A 39 -24.46 -4.31 -0.56
C LEU A 39 -25.87 -4.00 -0.10
N TYR A 40 -26.87 -4.74 -0.57
CA TYR A 40 -28.24 -4.56 -0.13
C TYR A 40 -28.46 -4.85 1.37
N GLN A 41 -27.66 -5.75 1.96
CA GLN A 41 -27.68 -5.97 3.41
C GLN A 41 -27.07 -4.79 4.21
N TYR A 42 -25.97 -4.19 3.70
CA TYR A 42 -25.29 -3.08 4.36
C TYR A 42 -26.00 -1.75 4.15
N SER A 43 -26.64 -1.57 3.01
CA SER A 43 -27.32 -0.36 2.60
C SER A 43 -28.66 -0.69 1.92
N PRO A 44 -29.71 -1.00 2.69
CA PRO A 44 -31.02 -1.38 2.16
C PRO A 44 -31.69 -0.29 1.29
N LYS A 45 -31.22 0.96 1.41
CA LYS A 45 -31.72 2.09 0.59
C LYS A 45 -31.06 2.15 -0.79
N THR A 46 -29.98 1.38 -1.02
CA THR A 46 -29.32 1.33 -2.32
C THR A 46 -30.23 0.65 -3.35
N SER A 47 -30.43 1.28 -4.48
CA SER A 47 -31.23 0.76 -5.61
C SER A 47 -30.52 1.06 -6.92
N ASN A 48 -30.90 0.34 -7.97
CA ASN A 48 -30.43 0.60 -9.35
C ASN A 48 -28.91 0.49 -9.58
N VAL A 49 -28.22 -0.38 -8.84
CA VAL A 49 -26.78 -0.65 -9.08
C VAL A 49 -26.61 -1.39 -10.39
N LYS A 50 -25.92 -0.79 -11.33
CA LYS A 50 -25.56 -1.45 -12.58
C LYS A 50 -24.47 -2.49 -12.36
N THR A 51 -24.56 -3.60 -13.07
CA THR A 51 -23.61 -4.73 -12.88
C THR A 51 -23.00 -5.14 -14.22
N TYR A 52 -21.68 -5.42 -14.19
CA TYR A 52 -20.89 -5.73 -15.37
C TYR A 52 -19.97 -6.93 -15.07
N TRP A 53 -20.00 -7.97 -15.96
CA TRP A 53 -19.16 -9.18 -15.80
C TRP A 53 -18.97 -9.92 -17.13
N GLY A 54 -18.07 -10.91 -17.15
CA GLY A 54 -17.90 -11.89 -18.24
C GLY A 54 -16.92 -11.51 -19.33
N ASP A 55 -16.62 -10.23 -19.50
CA ASP A 55 -15.61 -9.75 -20.45
C ASP A 55 -14.61 -8.82 -19.76
N GLU A 56 -13.34 -8.96 -20.11
CA GLU A 56 -12.25 -8.18 -19.52
C GLU A 56 -12.34 -6.67 -19.83
N ASN A 57 -13.11 -6.26 -20.83
CA ASN A 57 -13.34 -4.86 -21.21
C ASN A 57 -14.64 -4.26 -20.65
N ASN A 58 -15.46 -5.02 -19.95
CA ASN A 58 -16.73 -4.54 -19.41
C ASN A 58 -16.60 -3.33 -18.46
N TRP A 59 -15.45 -3.16 -17.82
CA TRP A 59 -15.17 -1.96 -17.06
C TRP A 59 -15.12 -0.68 -17.90
N LYS A 60 -14.72 -0.76 -19.18
CA LYS A 60 -14.75 0.37 -20.13
C LYS A 60 -16.19 0.75 -20.48
N ILE A 61 -17.04 -0.26 -20.67
CA ILE A 61 -18.49 -0.06 -20.89
C ILE A 61 -19.10 0.61 -19.67
N MET A 62 -18.80 0.10 -18.47
CA MET A 62 -19.23 0.68 -17.20
C MET A 62 -18.85 2.16 -17.09
N LEU A 63 -17.59 2.51 -17.34
CA LEU A 63 -17.13 3.91 -17.29
C LEU A 63 -17.94 4.82 -18.23
N LYS A 64 -18.18 4.35 -19.46
CA LYS A 64 -18.92 5.12 -20.47
C LYS A 64 -20.40 5.31 -20.12
N GLU A 65 -21.05 4.27 -19.60
CA GLU A 65 -22.49 4.26 -19.34
C GLU A 65 -22.87 4.87 -18.00
N VAL A 66 -22.00 4.73 -16.98
CA VAL A 66 -22.28 5.15 -15.61
C VAL A 66 -21.70 6.52 -15.30
N ARG A 67 -20.50 6.81 -15.79
CA ARG A 67 -19.73 8.03 -15.52
C ARG A 67 -19.66 8.35 -14.03
N PRO A 68 -19.15 7.43 -13.19
CA PRO A 68 -19.11 7.64 -11.75
C PRO A 68 -18.13 8.77 -11.40
N ASP A 69 -18.37 9.48 -10.30
CA ASP A 69 -17.42 10.49 -9.80
C ASP A 69 -16.10 9.86 -9.36
N VAL A 70 -16.18 8.61 -8.86
CA VAL A 70 -15.06 7.89 -8.24
C VAL A 70 -15.05 6.43 -8.68
N VAL A 71 -13.88 5.90 -9.00
CA VAL A 71 -13.67 4.49 -9.33
C VAL A 71 -12.65 3.88 -8.37
N PHE A 72 -13.03 2.78 -7.70
CA PHE A 72 -12.12 1.94 -6.91
C PHE A 72 -11.69 0.73 -7.71
N ILE A 73 -10.37 0.53 -7.84
CA ILE A 73 -9.73 -0.49 -8.67
C ILE A 73 -8.98 -1.46 -7.76
N SER A 74 -9.41 -2.73 -7.76
CA SER A 74 -8.87 -3.79 -6.91
C SER A 74 -8.67 -5.09 -7.71
N THR A 75 -8.07 -4.95 -8.88
CA THR A 75 -7.82 -6.01 -9.85
C THR A 75 -6.43 -6.65 -9.67
N ASN A 76 -5.93 -7.35 -10.67
CA ASN A 76 -4.52 -7.73 -10.73
C ASN A 76 -3.64 -6.51 -11.07
N TRP A 77 -2.36 -6.58 -10.74
CA TRP A 77 -1.44 -5.44 -10.84
C TRP A 77 -1.31 -4.86 -12.25
N ASN A 78 -1.30 -5.71 -13.29
CA ASN A 78 -1.17 -5.27 -14.69
C ASN A 78 -2.36 -4.42 -15.17
N ASN A 79 -3.50 -4.50 -14.49
CA ASN A 79 -4.70 -3.74 -14.83
C ASN A 79 -4.84 -2.44 -14.04
N HIS A 80 -4.01 -2.21 -13.02
CA HIS A 80 -4.09 -1.01 -12.17
C HIS A 80 -3.91 0.27 -12.99
N ALA A 81 -2.79 0.38 -13.70
CA ALA A 81 -2.49 1.58 -14.48
C ALA A 81 -3.46 1.83 -15.64
N PRO A 82 -3.77 0.85 -16.53
CA PRO A 82 -4.74 1.08 -17.61
C PRO A 82 -6.12 1.50 -17.11
N MET A 83 -6.60 0.87 -16.02
CA MET A 83 -7.91 1.20 -15.46
C MET A 83 -7.93 2.57 -14.78
N ALA A 84 -6.86 2.96 -14.09
CA ALA A 84 -6.73 4.29 -13.49
C ALA A 84 -6.72 5.39 -14.55
N ILE A 85 -5.90 5.23 -15.59
CA ILE A 85 -5.77 6.16 -16.71
C ILE A 85 -7.10 6.39 -17.41
N GLU A 86 -7.77 5.31 -17.79
CA GLU A 86 -9.06 5.42 -18.50
C GLU A 86 -10.18 5.95 -17.60
N SER A 87 -10.16 5.64 -16.30
CA SER A 87 -11.10 6.24 -15.34
C SER A 87 -10.93 7.76 -15.27
N MET A 88 -9.69 8.25 -15.18
CA MET A 88 -9.43 9.70 -15.15
C MET A 88 -9.80 10.38 -16.48
N LYS A 89 -9.50 9.76 -17.62
CA LYS A 89 -9.94 10.25 -18.96
C LYS A 89 -11.47 10.27 -19.11
N ALA A 90 -12.18 9.35 -18.46
CA ALA A 90 -13.64 9.32 -18.42
C ALA A 90 -14.25 10.37 -17.47
N GLY A 91 -13.43 11.12 -16.73
CA GLY A 91 -13.86 12.17 -15.81
C GLY A 91 -14.01 11.73 -14.35
N SER A 92 -13.62 10.51 -14.00
CA SER A 92 -13.68 9.97 -12.63
C SER A 92 -12.36 10.17 -11.89
N HIS A 93 -12.40 10.32 -10.56
CA HIS A 93 -11.23 10.13 -9.72
C HIS A 93 -10.92 8.63 -9.59
N ALA A 94 -9.64 8.24 -9.58
CA ALA A 94 -9.21 6.86 -9.52
C ALA A 94 -8.53 6.51 -8.18
N PHE A 95 -9.00 5.46 -7.53
CA PHE A 95 -8.44 4.94 -6.29
C PHE A 95 -8.04 3.49 -6.48
N VAL A 96 -6.75 3.19 -6.39
CA VAL A 96 -6.15 1.95 -6.86
C VAL A 96 -5.51 1.17 -5.72
N GLU A 97 -5.78 -0.13 -5.63
CA GLU A 97 -5.06 -1.02 -4.71
C GLU A 97 -3.56 -1.05 -5.00
N VAL A 98 -2.82 -1.54 -4.06
CA VAL A 98 -1.36 -1.58 -4.01
C VAL A 98 -0.79 -2.70 -4.90
N PRO A 99 0.29 -2.44 -5.66
CA PRO A 99 0.95 -1.16 -5.96
C PRO A 99 0.15 -0.33 -6.98
N LEU A 100 0.46 0.96 -7.11
CA LEU A 100 -0.25 1.82 -8.08
C LEU A 100 -0.02 1.38 -9.52
N ALA A 101 1.22 1.02 -9.87
CA ALA A 101 1.63 0.48 -11.16
C ALA A 101 2.86 -0.43 -10.98
N VAL A 102 3.24 -1.15 -12.03
CA VAL A 102 4.35 -2.13 -12.00
C VAL A 102 5.55 -1.74 -12.88
N THR A 103 5.42 -0.70 -13.71
CA THR A 103 6.52 -0.14 -14.52
C THR A 103 6.62 1.36 -14.34
N LEU A 104 7.82 1.92 -14.58
CA LEU A 104 8.03 3.38 -14.51
C LEU A 104 7.24 4.12 -15.60
N GLU A 105 7.10 3.53 -16.78
CA GLU A 105 6.32 4.10 -17.88
C GLU A 105 4.85 4.27 -17.47
N GLU A 106 4.23 3.22 -16.92
CA GLU A 106 2.86 3.30 -16.40
C GLU A 106 2.70 4.38 -15.32
N MET A 107 3.70 4.53 -14.44
CA MET A 107 3.68 5.55 -13.37
C MET A 107 3.69 6.95 -13.98
N TRP A 108 4.53 7.22 -14.98
CA TRP A 108 4.54 8.49 -15.70
C TRP A 108 3.22 8.74 -16.44
N ASP A 109 2.64 7.74 -17.06
CA ASP A 109 1.35 7.86 -17.75
C ASP A 109 0.22 8.19 -16.77
N ILE A 110 0.24 7.62 -15.58
CA ILE A 110 -0.73 7.93 -14.51
C ILE A 110 -0.56 9.39 -14.06
N VAL A 111 0.66 9.85 -13.78
CA VAL A 111 0.94 11.23 -13.36
C VAL A 111 0.48 12.20 -14.45
N ASN A 112 0.95 12.03 -15.68
CA ASN A 112 0.61 12.88 -16.81
C ASN A 112 -0.92 12.93 -17.05
N THR A 113 -1.60 11.79 -16.87
CA THR A 113 -3.07 11.73 -17.03
C THR A 113 -3.77 12.46 -15.90
N SER A 114 -3.33 12.29 -14.65
CA SER A 114 -3.87 12.99 -13.49
C SER A 114 -3.76 14.50 -13.66
N GLU A 115 -2.59 15.00 -14.06
CA GLU A 115 -2.34 16.42 -14.31
C GLU A 115 -3.20 16.96 -15.46
N LYS A 116 -3.24 16.23 -16.59
CA LYS A 116 -3.99 16.65 -17.79
C LYS A 116 -5.50 16.68 -17.55
N THR A 117 -6.03 15.71 -16.80
CA THR A 117 -7.47 15.59 -16.56
C THR A 117 -7.93 16.33 -15.31
N GLN A 118 -7.01 16.80 -14.47
CA GLN A 118 -7.27 17.40 -13.16
C GLN A 118 -8.10 16.46 -12.26
N LYS A 119 -7.84 15.14 -12.39
CA LYS A 119 -8.47 14.10 -11.58
C LYS A 119 -7.48 13.52 -10.59
N HIS A 120 -7.92 13.34 -9.37
CA HIS A 120 -7.10 12.63 -8.39
C HIS A 120 -6.89 11.17 -8.79
N CYS A 121 -5.66 10.71 -8.64
CA CYS A 121 -5.33 9.30 -8.58
C CYS A 121 -4.59 9.04 -7.27
N MET A 122 -5.06 8.08 -6.47
CA MET A 122 -4.46 7.76 -5.18
C MET A 122 -4.29 6.25 -5.05
N MET A 123 -3.11 5.81 -4.64
CA MET A 123 -2.90 4.45 -4.21
C MET A 123 -3.53 4.23 -2.83
N LEU A 124 -4.23 3.10 -2.66
CA LEU A 124 -4.93 2.77 -1.42
C LEU A 124 -3.99 2.15 -0.37
N GLU A 125 -2.91 2.87 -0.04
CA GLU A 125 -1.96 2.45 0.98
C GLU A 125 -2.56 2.66 2.38
N ASN A 126 -3.24 1.63 2.85
CA ASN A 126 -4.04 1.68 4.07
C ASN A 126 -3.20 1.74 5.35
N VAL A 127 -1.97 1.21 5.33
CA VAL A 127 -1.13 1.16 6.52
C VAL A 127 -0.73 2.54 7.04
N ASN A 128 -0.72 3.57 6.18
CA ASN A 128 -0.52 4.96 6.60
C ASN A 128 -1.59 5.45 7.60
N TYR A 129 -2.71 4.74 7.72
CA TYR A 129 -3.81 5.06 8.62
C TYR A 129 -3.90 4.15 9.85
N GLY A 130 -2.87 3.34 10.09
CA GLY A 130 -2.72 2.59 11.34
C GLY A 130 -2.52 3.51 12.55
N ARG A 131 -2.99 3.12 13.75
CA ARG A 131 -2.85 3.95 14.96
C ARG A 131 -1.40 4.30 15.25
N ALA A 132 -0.52 3.30 15.20
CA ALA A 132 0.90 3.50 15.46
C ALA A 132 1.56 4.38 14.38
N GLU A 133 1.23 4.12 13.10
CA GLU A 133 1.75 4.90 11.98
C GLU A 133 1.30 6.37 12.06
N LEU A 134 0.04 6.61 12.36
CA LEU A 134 -0.49 7.97 12.56
C LEU A 134 0.13 8.65 13.79
N MET A 135 0.35 7.93 14.89
CA MET A 135 1.05 8.47 16.07
C MET A 135 2.48 8.86 15.70
N TYR A 136 3.22 7.98 15.02
CA TYR A 136 4.60 8.26 14.60
C TYR A 136 4.69 9.45 13.65
N LEU A 137 3.76 9.54 12.69
CA LEU A 137 3.64 10.71 11.81
C LEU A 137 3.44 12.00 12.62
N ASN A 138 2.55 11.95 13.61
CA ASN A 138 2.28 13.10 14.48
C ASN A 138 3.49 13.49 15.34
N MET A 139 4.21 12.51 15.89
CA MET A 139 5.44 12.74 16.65
C MET A 139 6.54 13.34 15.78
N CYS A 140 6.74 12.83 14.55
CA CYS A 140 7.71 13.38 13.60
C CYS A 140 7.36 14.84 13.22
N ARG A 141 6.08 15.13 12.93
CA ARG A 141 5.62 16.49 12.62
C ARG A 141 5.75 17.47 13.78
N GLN A 142 5.73 16.97 15.02
CA GLN A 142 5.96 17.78 16.22
C GLN A 142 7.44 17.83 16.61
N ASN A 143 8.34 17.29 15.79
CA ASN A 143 9.79 17.23 16.04
C ASN A 143 10.18 16.52 17.35
N VAL A 144 9.38 15.54 17.80
CA VAL A 144 9.59 14.85 19.10
C VAL A 144 10.88 14.05 19.13
N ILE A 145 11.31 13.53 17.98
CA ILE A 145 12.55 12.74 17.83
C ILE A 145 13.69 13.51 17.16
N GLY A 146 13.55 14.84 17.02
CA GLY A 146 14.55 15.70 16.41
C GLY A 146 14.70 15.49 14.90
N GLU A 147 15.88 15.82 14.36
CA GLU A 147 16.19 15.67 12.93
C GLU A 147 16.22 14.19 12.52
N LEU A 148 15.47 13.86 11.46
CA LEU A 148 15.34 12.48 10.99
C LEU A 148 16.59 12.04 10.22
N LEU A 149 17.10 10.84 10.55
CA LEU A 149 18.34 10.30 10.03
C LEU A 149 18.13 9.05 9.18
N HIS A 150 17.32 8.11 9.67
CA HIS A 150 17.17 6.77 9.11
C HIS A 150 15.77 6.22 9.29
N GLY A 151 15.31 5.43 8.30
CA GLY A 151 14.09 4.67 8.38
C GLY A 151 14.27 3.22 7.98
N GLU A 152 13.47 2.32 8.58
CA GLU A 152 13.39 0.91 8.17
C GLU A 152 11.96 0.55 7.82
N ALA A 153 11.80 0.02 6.63
CA ALA A 153 10.54 -0.35 6.01
C ALA A 153 10.59 -1.81 5.55
N ALA A 154 9.50 -2.54 5.66
CA ALA A 154 9.44 -3.88 5.09
C ALA A 154 8.02 -4.31 4.72
N TYR A 155 7.92 -5.34 3.91
CA TYR A 155 6.77 -6.21 3.81
C TYR A 155 7.25 -7.66 3.94
N ILE A 156 7.25 -8.15 5.16
CA ILE A 156 7.58 -9.54 5.50
C ILE A 156 6.28 -10.24 5.83
N HIS A 157 5.83 -11.14 4.96
CA HIS A 157 4.53 -11.79 5.10
C HIS A 157 4.53 -13.14 4.39
N GLU A 158 4.54 -14.23 5.10
CA GLU A 158 4.48 -15.57 4.51
C GLU A 158 3.17 -15.73 3.72
N LEU A 159 3.28 -15.84 2.40
CA LEU A 159 2.14 -15.90 1.46
C LEU A 159 2.26 -17.05 0.44
N ARG A 160 3.14 -18.02 0.62
CA ARG A 160 3.27 -19.16 -0.30
C ARG A 160 1.97 -19.95 -0.46
N TRP A 161 1.12 -19.96 0.56
CA TRP A 161 -0.20 -20.60 0.50
C TRP A 161 -1.08 -20.03 -0.63
N GLN A 162 -0.86 -18.80 -1.08
CA GLN A 162 -1.58 -18.22 -2.21
C GLN A 162 -1.38 -19.02 -3.50
N MET A 163 -0.27 -19.77 -3.63
CA MET A 163 -0.03 -20.66 -4.78
C MET A 163 -1.13 -21.73 -4.94
N MET A 164 -1.90 -22.05 -3.89
CA MET A 164 -3.08 -22.90 -3.96
C MET A 164 -4.24 -22.28 -4.76
N GLN A 165 -4.19 -20.97 -4.98
CA GLN A 165 -5.15 -20.24 -5.81
C GLN A 165 -4.64 -20.17 -7.26
N ASP A 166 -4.36 -21.31 -7.87
CA ASP A 166 -3.62 -21.41 -9.13
C ASP A 166 -4.44 -21.08 -10.38
N GLU A 167 -5.77 -21.20 -10.33
CA GLU A 167 -6.68 -20.86 -11.41
C GLU A 167 -7.39 -19.52 -11.20
N LYS A 168 -7.77 -19.24 -9.96
CA LYS A 168 -8.53 -18.05 -9.60
C LYS A 168 -8.13 -17.54 -8.21
N GLY A 169 -8.01 -16.22 -8.09
CA GLY A 169 -7.61 -15.55 -6.84
C GLY A 169 -6.23 -14.91 -6.95
N THR A 170 -5.73 -14.37 -5.87
CA THR A 170 -4.48 -13.59 -5.87
C THR A 170 -3.29 -14.42 -6.36
N GLY A 171 -3.18 -15.67 -5.95
CA GLY A 171 -2.07 -16.54 -6.32
C GLY A 171 -2.00 -16.86 -7.82
N SER A 172 -3.14 -16.87 -8.53
CA SER A 172 -3.17 -17.23 -9.96
C SER A 172 -2.40 -16.25 -10.85
N TRP A 173 -2.37 -14.97 -10.49
CA TRP A 173 -1.66 -13.93 -11.24
C TRP A 173 -0.42 -13.41 -10.50
N ARG A 174 -0.46 -13.27 -9.16
CA ARG A 174 0.67 -12.74 -8.39
C ARG A 174 1.89 -13.65 -8.46
N THR A 175 1.70 -14.98 -8.46
CA THR A 175 2.78 -15.95 -8.58
C THR A 175 3.57 -15.80 -9.89
N LEU A 176 2.94 -15.29 -10.96
CA LEU A 176 3.59 -15.07 -12.25
C LEU A 176 4.62 -13.93 -12.20
N HIS A 177 4.40 -12.89 -11.38
CA HIS A 177 5.36 -11.81 -11.22
C HIS A 177 6.69 -12.28 -10.65
N TYR A 178 6.70 -13.32 -9.82
CA TYR A 178 7.95 -13.88 -9.24
C TYR A 178 8.79 -14.69 -10.24
N ARG A 179 8.22 -15.04 -11.39
CA ARG A 179 8.93 -15.61 -12.51
C ARG A 179 9.74 -14.58 -13.29
N GLU A 180 9.24 -13.38 -13.40
CA GLU A 180 9.73 -12.37 -14.34
C GLU A 180 10.61 -11.33 -13.69
N LEU A 181 10.30 -10.93 -12.47
CA LEU A 181 10.97 -9.87 -11.74
C LEU A 181 11.82 -10.44 -10.59
N ASN A 182 13.05 -9.98 -10.45
CA ASN A 182 13.88 -10.20 -9.27
C ASN A 182 14.10 -8.85 -8.56
N GLY A 183 13.29 -8.58 -7.54
CA GLY A 183 13.30 -7.31 -6.83
C GLY A 183 12.28 -7.27 -5.71
N ASN A 184 12.06 -6.11 -5.13
CA ASN A 184 11.03 -5.88 -4.13
C ASN A 184 9.67 -5.64 -4.81
N VAL A 185 8.86 -6.67 -4.94
CA VAL A 185 7.57 -6.58 -5.63
C VAL A 185 6.46 -5.91 -4.83
N TYR A 186 6.68 -5.60 -3.56
CA TYR A 186 5.66 -5.00 -2.69
C TYR A 186 6.25 -4.05 -1.63
N PRO A 187 6.92 -2.94 -2.02
CA PRO A 187 7.63 -2.07 -1.08
C PRO A 187 6.72 -1.19 -0.23
N THR A 188 5.51 -0.88 -0.70
CA THR A 188 4.74 0.29 -0.29
C THR A 188 4.19 0.21 1.12
N HIS A 189 3.81 -0.98 1.61
CA HIS A 189 3.26 -1.15 2.97
C HIS A 189 4.26 -0.78 4.09
N GLY A 190 5.54 -0.97 3.85
CA GLY A 190 6.58 -0.48 4.78
C GLY A 190 7.03 0.93 4.44
N LEU A 191 7.26 1.19 3.14
CA LEU A 191 7.83 2.46 2.67
C LEU A 191 6.87 3.63 2.80
N GLY A 192 5.57 3.45 2.57
CA GLY A 192 4.58 4.52 2.64
C GLY A 192 4.62 5.30 3.95
N PRO A 193 4.48 4.64 5.12
CA PRO A 193 4.59 5.32 6.41
C PRO A 193 5.94 6.02 6.61
N VAL A 194 7.05 5.34 6.36
CA VAL A 194 8.41 5.90 6.54
C VAL A 194 8.64 7.10 5.63
N ALA A 195 8.18 7.04 4.39
CA ALA A 195 8.26 8.17 3.46
C ALA A 195 7.44 9.37 3.94
N GLN A 196 6.26 9.15 4.50
CA GLN A 196 5.45 10.22 5.09
C GLN A 196 6.07 10.83 6.34
N TYR A 197 6.74 10.03 7.20
CA TYR A 197 7.46 10.55 8.36
C TYR A 197 8.58 11.49 7.92
N MET A 198 9.33 11.10 6.88
CA MET A 198 10.45 11.87 6.32
C MET A 198 10.01 13.00 5.38
N ASN A 199 8.71 13.12 5.09
CA ASN A 199 8.16 14.08 4.11
C ASN A 199 8.80 13.94 2.71
N LEU A 200 9.08 12.69 2.29
CA LEU A 200 9.64 12.42 0.96
C LEU A 200 8.60 12.72 -0.13
N SER A 201 9.04 13.21 -1.27
CA SER A 201 8.24 13.63 -2.42
C SER A 201 7.26 14.79 -2.20
N ARG A 202 7.21 15.36 -0.98
CA ARG A 202 6.38 16.54 -0.66
C ARG A 202 7.15 17.77 -0.27
N GLY A 203 8.44 17.61 0.02
CA GLY A 203 9.35 18.68 0.40
C GLY A 203 10.62 18.63 -0.44
N ASP A 204 11.71 19.06 0.16
CA ASP A 204 13.01 19.14 -0.49
C ASP A 204 13.75 17.79 -0.55
N ASP A 205 13.17 16.73 0.03
CA ASP A 205 13.80 15.41 0.11
C ASP A 205 13.13 14.39 -0.82
N ASN A 206 13.96 13.67 -1.59
CA ASN A 206 13.57 12.64 -2.53
C ASN A 206 14.59 11.50 -2.53
N PHE A 207 14.31 10.40 -3.24
CA PHE A 207 15.31 9.37 -3.47
C PHE A 207 16.42 9.92 -4.37
N LYS A 208 17.66 9.72 -3.92
CA LYS A 208 18.87 10.06 -4.68
C LYS A 208 19.48 8.86 -5.35
N SER A 209 19.61 7.76 -4.62
CA SER A 209 20.18 6.51 -5.12
C SER A 209 19.62 5.32 -4.38
N LEU A 210 19.59 4.16 -5.05
CA LEU A 210 19.14 2.89 -4.51
C LEU A 210 20.14 1.79 -4.88
N VAL A 211 20.44 0.91 -3.91
CA VAL A 211 21.19 -0.34 -4.12
C VAL A 211 20.36 -1.48 -3.56
N SER A 212 20.23 -2.58 -4.30
CA SER A 212 19.40 -3.72 -3.92
C SER A 212 20.11 -5.05 -4.11
N PHE A 213 19.81 -5.99 -3.22
CA PHE A 213 20.28 -7.37 -3.24
C PHE A 213 19.12 -8.33 -3.03
N SER A 214 19.16 -9.46 -3.72
CA SER A 214 18.23 -10.57 -3.50
C SER A 214 18.97 -11.83 -3.03
N SER A 215 18.32 -12.57 -2.13
CA SER A 215 18.74 -13.92 -1.76
C SER A 215 18.45 -14.92 -2.90
N PRO A 216 18.90 -16.19 -2.80
CA PRO A 216 18.45 -17.23 -3.72
C PRO A 216 16.92 -17.42 -3.71
N ALA A 217 16.34 -17.84 -4.84
CA ALA A 217 14.92 -18.12 -5.01
C ALA A 217 14.62 -19.60 -4.72
N LEU A 218 14.39 -19.97 -3.48
CA LEU A 218 14.21 -21.35 -3.03
C LEU A 218 12.81 -21.64 -2.47
N GLY A 219 12.25 -20.72 -1.71
CA GLY A 219 11.07 -20.96 -0.88
C GLY A 219 9.83 -21.36 -1.68
N ARG A 220 9.56 -20.71 -2.82
CA ARG A 220 8.40 -21.06 -3.69
C ARG A 220 8.60 -22.38 -4.40
N LYS A 221 9.82 -22.67 -4.86
CA LYS A 221 10.15 -23.95 -5.49
C LYS A 221 9.92 -25.11 -4.53
N LEU A 222 10.48 -25.05 -3.33
CA LEU A 222 10.33 -26.07 -2.29
C LEU A 222 8.87 -26.19 -1.84
N TYR A 223 8.12 -25.08 -1.78
CA TYR A 223 6.69 -25.13 -1.47
C TYR A 223 5.89 -25.82 -2.58
N ALA A 224 6.21 -25.55 -3.85
CA ALA A 224 5.57 -26.21 -4.99
C ALA A 224 5.86 -27.73 -5.01
N GLU A 225 7.11 -28.13 -4.83
CA GLU A 225 7.53 -29.53 -4.77
C GLU A 225 6.80 -30.30 -3.67
N LYS A 226 6.55 -29.66 -2.52
CA LYS A 226 5.89 -30.28 -1.37
C LYS A 226 4.36 -30.38 -1.53
N ASN A 227 3.72 -29.43 -2.17
CA ASN A 227 2.27 -29.23 -2.08
C ASN A 227 1.53 -29.51 -3.38
N PHE A 228 2.21 -29.70 -4.51
CA PHE A 228 1.60 -29.91 -5.82
C PHE A 228 2.15 -31.16 -6.52
N PRO A 229 1.37 -31.81 -7.42
CA PRO A 229 1.85 -32.90 -8.26
C PRO A 229 3.11 -32.50 -9.07
N LYS A 230 3.97 -33.44 -9.37
CA LYS A 230 5.23 -33.17 -10.12
C LYS A 230 5.03 -32.50 -11.47
N ASP A 231 3.92 -32.78 -12.14
CA ASP A 231 3.55 -32.22 -13.44
C ASP A 231 2.81 -30.89 -13.35
N HIS A 232 2.52 -30.39 -12.17
CA HIS A 232 1.86 -29.11 -11.96
C HIS A 232 2.69 -27.93 -12.50
N LYS A 233 2.02 -26.88 -12.99
CA LYS A 233 2.66 -25.69 -13.59
C LYS A 233 3.67 -25.02 -12.66
N TRP A 234 3.43 -24.99 -11.35
CA TRP A 234 4.35 -24.39 -10.38
C TRP A 234 5.64 -25.18 -10.21
N ASN A 235 5.62 -26.52 -10.39
CA ASN A 235 6.82 -27.36 -10.35
C ASN A 235 7.65 -27.27 -11.64
N LYS A 236 7.06 -26.81 -12.74
CA LYS A 236 7.74 -26.55 -14.01
C LYS A 236 8.24 -25.11 -14.16
N MET A 237 7.83 -24.22 -13.24
CA MET A 237 8.17 -22.81 -13.29
C MET A 237 9.51 -22.53 -12.65
N GLU A 238 10.34 -21.74 -13.31
CA GLU A 238 11.52 -21.13 -12.74
C GLU A 238 11.16 -19.81 -12.07
N PHE A 239 11.43 -19.69 -10.76
CA PHE A 239 11.23 -18.47 -10.01
C PHE A 239 12.54 -17.67 -10.00
N LYS A 240 12.52 -16.46 -10.56
CA LYS A 240 13.68 -15.56 -10.57
C LYS A 240 13.75 -14.69 -9.31
N ASN A 241 12.58 -14.37 -8.73
CA ASN A 241 12.53 -13.51 -7.56
C ASN A 241 13.14 -14.21 -6.34
N GLY A 242 14.21 -13.66 -5.81
CA GLY A 242 14.83 -14.15 -4.57
C GLY A 242 13.85 -14.09 -3.39
N ASP A 243 14.03 -14.96 -2.41
CA ASP A 243 13.11 -15.10 -1.28
C ASP A 243 13.07 -13.86 -0.40
N LEU A 244 14.23 -13.23 -0.19
CA LEU A 244 14.37 -11.97 0.52
C LEU A 244 15.03 -10.94 -0.40
N ASN A 245 14.39 -9.79 -0.56
CA ASN A 245 15.00 -8.61 -1.16
C ASN A 245 15.33 -7.57 -0.08
N THR A 246 16.50 -6.96 -0.18
CA THR A 246 16.95 -5.87 0.69
C THR A 246 17.46 -4.73 -0.17
N SER A 247 16.85 -3.57 -0.04
CA SER A 247 17.24 -2.33 -0.70
C SER A 247 17.68 -1.29 0.33
N ILE A 248 18.71 -0.52 0.01
CA ILE A 248 19.10 0.66 0.76
C ILE A 248 18.97 1.86 -0.17
N ILE A 249 18.19 2.84 0.29
CA ILE A 249 17.95 4.10 -0.42
C ILE A 249 18.67 5.22 0.33
N LYS A 250 19.39 6.06 -0.41
CA LYS A 250 19.91 7.34 0.07
C LYS A 250 19.04 8.46 -0.48
N THR A 251 18.66 9.42 0.37
CA THR A 251 17.86 10.57 -0.02
C THR A 251 18.74 11.77 -0.39
N GLU A 252 18.14 12.81 -0.99
CA GLU A 252 18.84 14.04 -1.37
C GLU A 252 19.42 14.79 -0.15
N LEU A 253 18.68 14.78 0.97
CA LEU A 253 19.18 15.36 2.23
C LEU A 253 20.13 14.46 2.98
N GLY A 254 20.53 13.31 2.39
CA GLY A 254 21.54 12.40 2.95
C GLY A 254 20.97 11.38 3.95
N ARG A 255 19.68 11.35 4.21
CA ARG A 255 19.01 10.32 5.01
C ARG A 255 19.09 8.96 4.35
N THR A 256 18.87 7.89 5.09
CA THR A 256 18.87 6.53 4.55
C THR A 256 17.57 5.80 4.87
N VAL A 257 17.13 4.93 3.95
CA VAL A 257 15.96 4.07 4.17
C VAL A 257 16.31 2.63 3.80
N LEU A 258 16.20 1.70 4.74
CA LEU A 258 16.24 0.27 4.49
C LEU A 258 14.83 -0.18 4.06
N VAL A 259 14.72 -0.92 2.94
CA VAL A 259 13.46 -1.49 2.48
C VAL A 259 13.62 -2.98 2.23
N GLN A 260 12.89 -3.81 2.97
CA GLN A 260 12.92 -5.27 2.83
C GLN A 260 11.60 -5.84 2.33
N TRP A 261 11.69 -6.95 1.60
CA TRP A 261 10.54 -7.72 1.16
C TRP A 261 10.82 -9.22 1.26
N ASP A 262 9.88 -9.99 1.81
CA ASP A 262 9.89 -11.44 1.88
C ASP A 262 8.46 -11.98 2.00
N GLU A 263 8.04 -12.83 1.06
CA GLU A 263 6.74 -13.51 1.10
C GLU A 263 6.89 -15.05 1.12
N THR A 264 8.08 -15.56 1.39
CA THR A 264 8.42 -16.97 1.19
C THR A 264 8.96 -17.67 2.42
N SER A 265 9.41 -16.95 3.42
CA SER A 265 9.95 -17.57 4.63
C SER A 265 8.96 -17.53 5.80
N PRO A 266 9.06 -18.48 6.76
CA PRO A 266 8.20 -18.52 7.93
C PRO A 266 8.60 -17.49 8.99
N ARG A 267 8.92 -16.28 8.55
CA ARG A 267 9.21 -15.14 9.40
C ARG A 267 7.89 -14.48 9.83
N PRO A 268 7.71 -14.16 11.12
CA PRO A 268 6.51 -13.45 11.57
C PRO A 268 6.28 -12.15 10.81
N TYR A 269 5.02 -11.81 10.60
CA TYR A 269 4.63 -10.60 9.90
C TYR A 269 5.28 -9.36 10.53
N THR A 270 5.91 -8.54 9.69
CA THR A 270 6.46 -7.25 10.10
C THR A 270 6.57 -6.31 8.92
N ARG A 271 6.35 -5.02 9.18
CA ARG A 271 6.68 -3.94 8.25
C ARG A 271 7.92 -3.16 8.71
N LEU A 272 8.60 -3.62 9.73
CA LEU A 272 9.64 -2.92 10.50
C LEU A 272 9.09 -1.62 11.10
N ASN A 273 8.73 -0.66 10.26
CA ASN A 273 8.12 0.62 10.64
C ASN A 273 8.97 1.36 11.68
N LEU A 274 10.27 1.50 11.38
CA LEU A 274 11.21 2.22 12.23
C LEU A 274 11.53 3.58 11.63
N ILE A 275 11.56 4.60 12.47
CA ILE A 275 12.08 5.92 12.14
C ILE A 275 12.98 6.41 13.26
N GLN A 276 14.20 6.81 12.93
CA GLN A 276 15.21 7.27 13.84
C GLN A 276 15.55 8.73 13.58
N GLY A 277 15.57 9.50 14.65
CA GLY A 277 16.02 10.89 14.67
C GLY A 277 17.15 11.10 15.66
N THR A 278 17.58 12.35 15.80
CA THR A 278 18.67 12.76 16.71
C THR A 278 18.30 12.69 18.18
N GLN A 279 17.00 12.69 18.52
CA GLN A 279 16.49 12.74 19.89
C GLN A 279 15.59 11.55 20.23
N GLY A 280 15.45 10.57 19.34
CA GLY A 280 14.66 9.38 19.63
C GLY A 280 14.48 8.45 18.44
N THR A 281 13.86 7.30 18.73
CA THR A 281 13.55 6.26 17.75
C THR A 281 12.15 5.72 18.02
N LEU A 282 11.36 5.60 16.96
CA LEU A 282 10.03 4.98 16.96
C LEU A 282 10.12 3.70 16.13
N ALA A 283 9.63 2.57 16.67
CA ALA A 283 9.75 1.28 15.97
C ALA A 283 8.47 0.45 16.10
N GLY A 284 8.10 -0.22 15.02
CA GLY A 284 7.01 -1.19 15.00
C GLY A 284 7.45 -2.63 15.31
N TYR A 285 6.45 -3.49 15.50
CA TYR A 285 6.57 -4.95 15.57
C TYR A 285 7.52 -5.47 16.66
N PRO A 286 7.20 -5.19 17.94
CA PRO A 286 6.02 -4.48 18.42
C PRO A 286 6.23 -2.96 18.41
N THR A 287 5.12 -2.19 18.53
CA THR A 287 5.15 -0.74 18.71
C THR A 287 5.93 -0.39 19.97
N ARG A 288 6.94 0.48 19.83
CA ARG A 288 7.81 0.91 20.94
C ARG A 288 8.50 2.23 20.61
N VAL A 289 8.85 2.97 21.62
CA VAL A 289 9.44 4.31 21.51
C VAL A 289 10.62 4.44 22.44
N ALA A 290 11.72 5.04 21.99
CA ALA A 290 12.83 5.47 22.84
C ALA A 290 13.06 6.96 22.60
N LEU A 291 13.17 7.74 23.66
CA LEU A 291 13.37 9.20 23.60
C LEU A 291 14.60 9.59 24.43
N GLU A 292 15.36 10.56 23.94
CA GLU A 292 16.39 11.22 24.71
C GLU A 292 15.75 11.85 25.96
N GLY A 293 16.30 11.55 27.15
CA GLY A 293 15.73 11.99 28.43
C GLY A 293 14.50 11.20 28.89
N GLY A 294 14.05 10.18 28.15
CA GLY A 294 12.93 9.30 28.54
C GLY A 294 11.56 9.95 28.32
N PHE A 295 10.55 9.50 29.07
CA PHE A 295 9.19 10.00 28.94
C PHE A 295 8.48 9.99 30.31
N GLU A 296 8.21 11.17 30.82
CA GLU A 296 7.46 11.39 32.08
C GLU A 296 7.95 10.52 33.25
N ASP A 297 7.02 9.84 33.95
CA ASP A 297 7.34 8.92 35.06
C ASP A 297 7.66 7.49 34.62
N ILE A 298 7.60 7.19 33.29
CA ILE A 298 7.78 5.84 32.77
C ILE A 298 9.24 5.43 32.79
N THR A 299 10.11 6.24 32.20
CA THR A 299 11.56 6.01 32.17
C THR A 299 12.33 7.31 31.97
N LYS A 300 13.49 7.42 32.62
CA LYS A 300 14.50 8.45 32.33
C LYS A 300 15.70 7.86 31.58
N ASP A 301 15.65 6.57 31.29
CA ASP A 301 16.69 5.82 30.61
C ASP A 301 16.39 5.73 29.09
N HIS A 302 17.23 6.40 28.30
CA HIS A 302 17.12 6.38 26.83
C HIS A 302 17.65 5.08 26.21
N HIS A 303 18.18 4.14 26.97
CA HIS A 303 18.53 2.80 26.49
C HIS A 303 17.37 1.81 26.57
N SER A 304 16.25 2.19 27.15
CA SER A 304 15.07 1.34 27.32
C SER A 304 13.93 1.75 26.41
N TRP A 305 13.24 0.74 25.87
CA TRP A 305 12.02 0.97 25.08
C TRP A 305 10.80 1.18 25.96
N ILE A 306 10.04 2.21 25.67
CA ILE A 306 8.67 2.38 26.13
C ILE A 306 7.78 1.52 25.25
N GLN A 307 7.12 0.51 25.80
CA GLN A 307 6.32 -0.49 25.08
C GLN A 307 5.26 -1.12 25.98
N GLY A 308 4.38 -1.97 25.40
CA GLY A 308 3.32 -2.62 26.16
C GLY A 308 2.32 -1.61 26.72
N ASP A 309 1.98 -1.75 28.00
CA ASP A 309 0.98 -0.89 28.67
C ASP A 309 1.42 0.57 28.79
N ASP A 310 2.73 0.82 28.84
CA ASP A 310 3.27 2.17 28.90
C ASP A 310 3.00 3.01 27.64
N LEU A 311 2.69 2.35 26.50
CA LEU A 311 2.31 3.04 25.27
C LEU A 311 1.01 3.84 25.41
N GLU A 312 0.10 3.49 26.30
CA GLU A 312 -1.17 4.20 26.42
C GLU A 312 -0.97 5.68 26.79
N LYS A 313 0.01 6.01 27.64
CA LYS A 313 0.36 7.41 27.93
C LYS A 313 0.90 8.15 26.69
N LEU A 314 1.70 7.44 25.85
CA LEU A 314 2.18 8.01 24.60
C LEU A 314 1.02 8.23 23.62
N TYR A 315 0.08 7.30 23.51
CA TYR A 315 -1.11 7.44 22.69
C TYR A 315 -2.01 8.59 23.18
N GLU A 316 -2.22 8.73 24.48
CA GLU A 316 -2.99 9.86 25.03
C GLU A 316 -2.42 11.20 24.58
N LYS A 317 -1.08 11.34 24.63
CA LYS A 317 -0.38 12.56 24.27
C LYS A 317 -0.25 12.77 22.76
N TYR A 318 0.12 11.72 22.01
CA TYR A 318 0.56 11.83 20.62
C TYR A 318 -0.37 11.17 19.59
N ASP A 319 -1.47 10.50 19.98
CA ASP A 319 -2.44 10.01 19.00
C ASP A 319 -2.82 11.11 18.00
N HIS A 320 -2.78 10.77 16.73
CA HIS A 320 -3.09 11.71 15.66
C HIS A 320 -4.55 12.19 15.78
N PRO A 321 -4.85 13.48 15.56
CA PRO A 321 -6.21 14.01 15.65
C PRO A 321 -7.23 13.25 14.79
N LEU A 322 -6.81 12.77 13.61
CA LEU A 322 -7.63 11.95 12.73
C LEU A 322 -8.06 10.63 13.40
N TYR A 323 -7.12 9.94 14.07
CA TYR A 323 -7.43 8.72 14.79
C TYR A 323 -8.36 8.98 15.97
N LYS A 324 -8.05 9.99 16.80
CA LYS A 324 -8.92 10.41 17.93
C LYS A 324 -10.36 10.67 17.48
N ARG A 325 -10.54 11.29 16.31
CA ARG A 325 -11.87 11.63 15.75
C ARG A 325 -12.63 10.41 15.23
N LEU A 326 -11.95 9.42 14.65
CA LEU A 326 -12.59 8.35 13.89
C LEU A 326 -12.54 6.97 14.57
N ASN A 327 -11.76 6.77 15.64
CA ASN A 327 -11.55 5.47 16.27
C ASN A 327 -12.84 4.75 16.69
N SER A 328 -13.84 5.49 17.19
CA SER A 328 -15.13 4.92 17.60
C SER A 328 -15.90 4.30 16.42
N LYS A 329 -15.66 4.75 15.18
CA LYS A 329 -16.30 4.27 13.96
C LYS A 329 -15.57 3.07 13.34
N THR A 330 -14.35 2.75 13.82
CA THR A 330 -13.50 1.70 13.24
C THR A 330 -13.77 0.30 13.79
N LYS A 331 -14.49 0.15 14.89
CA LYS A 331 -14.66 -1.10 15.66
C LYS A 331 -15.13 -2.35 14.88
N LYS A 332 -15.69 -2.17 13.68
CA LYS A 332 -16.18 -3.27 12.82
C LYS A 332 -15.49 -3.31 11.44
N SER A 333 -14.46 -2.50 11.22
CA SER A 333 -13.74 -2.47 9.95
C SER A 333 -12.46 -3.31 10.00
N GLY A 334 -12.06 -3.89 8.86
CA GLY A 334 -10.87 -4.74 8.77
C GLY A 334 -9.55 -3.99 9.06
N HIS A 335 -8.48 -4.75 9.27
CA HIS A 335 -7.12 -4.25 9.48
C HIS A 335 -6.99 -3.22 10.63
N GLY A 336 -7.62 -3.50 11.79
CA GLY A 336 -7.53 -2.59 12.95
C GLY A 336 -8.14 -1.20 12.72
N GLY A 337 -9.00 -1.04 11.71
CA GLY A 337 -9.69 0.22 11.43
C GLY A 337 -9.04 1.10 10.37
N MET A 338 -7.78 0.84 9.98
CA MET A 338 -7.06 1.67 9.02
C MET A 338 -7.77 1.78 7.66
N ASP A 339 -8.39 0.70 7.20
CA ASP A 339 -9.18 0.66 5.96
C ASP A 339 -10.36 1.65 5.98
N PHE A 340 -11.05 1.77 7.11
CA PHE A 340 -12.16 2.69 7.25
C PHE A 340 -11.68 4.14 7.29
N ILE A 341 -10.63 4.43 8.07
CA ILE A 341 -10.09 5.79 8.19
C ILE A 341 -9.65 6.31 6.83
N MET A 342 -8.90 5.52 6.06
CA MET A 342 -8.48 5.87 4.71
C MET A 342 -9.67 6.23 3.81
N ARG A 343 -10.68 5.37 3.74
CA ARG A 343 -11.85 5.59 2.88
C ARG A 343 -12.68 6.78 3.30
N TYR A 344 -12.86 6.96 4.60
CA TYR A 344 -13.54 8.13 5.14
C TYR A 344 -12.80 9.42 4.74
N ARG A 345 -11.47 9.45 4.87
CA ARG A 345 -10.65 10.60 4.48
C ARG A 345 -10.73 10.91 2.99
N ILE A 346 -10.71 9.89 2.14
CA ILE A 346 -10.90 10.09 0.69
C ILE A 346 -12.21 10.87 0.44
N ILE A 347 -13.32 10.39 0.96
CA ILE A 347 -14.61 11.03 0.75
C ILE A 347 -14.67 12.43 1.41
N GLU A 348 -14.09 12.59 2.59
CA GLU A 348 -14.03 13.88 3.28
C GLU A 348 -13.22 14.91 2.45
N CYS A 349 -12.03 14.55 1.96
CA CYS A 349 -11.20 15.43 1.13
C CYS A 349 -11.92 15.84 -0.16
N LEU A 350 -12.49 14.87 -0.88
CA LEU A 350 -13.23 15.17 -2.12
C LEU A 350 -14.41 16.11 -1.89
N ARG A 351 -15.15 15.96 -0.80
CA ARG A 351 -16.30 16.82 -0.49
C ARG A 351 -15.91 18.23 -0.09
N LYS A 352 -14.78 18.37 0.57
CA LYS A 352 -14.30 19.67 1.05
C LYS A 352 -13.42 20.40 0.05
N GLY A 353 -13.02 19.72 -1.05
CA GLY A 353 -12.00 20.23 -1.96
C GLY A 353 -10.61 20.30 -1.31
N GLU A 354 -10.35 19.47 -0.29
CA GLU A 354 -9.05 19.36 0.36
C GLU A 354 -8.12 18.43 -0.44
N PRO A 355 -6.81 18.66 -0.39
CA PRO A 355 -5.84 17.69 -0.92
C PRO A 355 -6.01 16.33 -0.25
N LEU A 356 -5.81 15.26 -1.02
CA LEU A 356 -5.77 13.91 -0.47
C LEU A 356 -4.56 13.74 0.45
N ASP A 357 -4.71 12.90 1.48
CA ASP A 357 -3.62 12.58 2.43
C ASP A 357 -2.45 11.86 1.74
N GLN A 358 -2.72 11.21 0.62
CA GLN A 358 -1.75 10.60 -0.29
C GLN A 358 -2.11 11.03 -1.71
N ASN A 359 -1.14 11.45 -2.50
CA ASN A 359 -1.37 11.93 -3.86
C ASN A 359 -0.81 10.97 -4.92
N VAL A 360 -1.00 11.31 -6.19
CA VAL A 360 -0.54 10.50 -7.31
C VAL A 360 0.98 10.33 -7.33
N TYR A 361 1.71 11.39 -6.99
CA TYR A 361 3.17 11.39 -6.98
C TYR A 361 3.72 10.41 -5.93
N GLU A 362 3.18 10.43 -4.72
CA GLU A 362 3.57 9.50 -3.65
C GLU A 362 3.28 8.05 -4.02
N GLY A 363 2.09 7.78 -4.59
CA GLY A 363 1.74 6.43 -5.03
C GLY A 363 2.71 5.87 -6.07
N CYS A 364 3.09 6.69 -7.06
CA CYS A 364 4.11 6.35 -8.06
C CYS A 364 5.49 6.22 -7.43
N PHE A 365 5.89 7.17 -6.60
CA PHE A 365 7.19 7.22 -5.95
C PHE A 365 7.48 5.98 -5.08
N TRP A 366 6.50 5.57 -4.26
CA TRP A 366 6.66 4.35 -3.44
C TRP A 366 6.64 3.07 -4.29
N SER A 367 5.82 3.04 -5.34
CA SER A 367 5.74 1.89 -6.26
C SER A 367 7.00 1.74 -7.13
N ALA A 368 7.71 2.84 -7.43
CA ALA A 368 8.92 2.84 -8.27
C ALA A 368 10.05 1.95 -7.71
N VAL A 369 10.11 1.76 -6.39
CA VAL A 369 11.10 0.87 -5.76
C VAL A 369 11.01 -0.56 -6.30
N THR A 370 9.85 -1.01 -6.77
CA THR A 370 9.70 -2.32 -7.42
C THR A 370 10.61 -2.45 -8.64
N THR A 371 10.50 -1.55 -9.60
CA THR A 371 11.32 -1.56 -10.82
C THR A 371 12.78 -1.23 -10.51
N LEU A 372 13.01 -0.18 -9.72
CA LEU A 372 14.36 0.28 -9.40
C LEU A 372 15.19 -0.76 -8.64
N SER A 373 14.58 -1.54 -7.74
CA SER A 373 15.27 -2.62 -7.05
C SER A 373 15.67 -3.75 -8.00
N ALA A 374 14.79 -4.09 -8.95
CA ALA A 374 15.10 -5.11 -9.96
C ALA A 374 16.22 -4.64 -10.91
N ASP A 375 16.20 -3.39 -11.35
CA ASP A 375 17.24 -2.79 -12.17
C ASP A 375 18.59 -2.80 -11.44
N SER A 376 18.61 -2.41 -10.16
CA SER A 376 19.82 -2.43 -9.34
C SER A 376 20.42 -3.83 -9.22
N ILE A 377 19.59 -4.87 -9.05
CA ILE A 377 20.06 -6.26 -8.98
C ILE A 377 20.64 -6.72 -10.34
N ASN A 378 19.93 -6.38 -11.44
CA ASN A 378 20.35 -6.79 -12.79
C ASN A 378 21.63 -6.09 -13.23
N LEU A 379 21.86 -4.86 -12.80
CA LEU A 379 23.02 -4.04 -13.17
C LEU A 379 24.22 -4.22 -12.22
N SER A 380 24.14 -5.12 -11.25
CA SER A 380 25.24 -5.46 -10.33
C SER A 380 25.91 -4.23 -9.70
N LEU A 381 25.18 -3.42 -8.91
CA LEU A 381 25.68 -2.27 -8.15
C LEU A 381 25.69 -0.90 -8.87
N ILE A 382 24.74 -0.60 -9.75
CA ILE A 382 24.65 0.73 -10.34
C ILE A 382 23.75 1.66 -9.52
N HIS A 383 24.24 2.87 -9.27
CA HIS A 383 23.44 3.98 -8.74
C HIS A 383 22.38 4.38 -9.77
N ILE A 384 21.11 4.27 -9.40
CA ILE A 384 20.01 4.82 -10.20
C ILE A 384 19.82 6.26 -9.73
N SER A 385 20.42 7.20 -10.47
CA SER A 385 20.35 8.62 -10.18
C SER A 385 19.32 9.33 -11.08
N GLU A 386 18.64 10.32 -10.53
CA GLU A 386 17.94 11.45 -11.16
C GLU A 386 16.80 11.21 -12.16
N GLN A 387 16.68 10.09 -12.85
CA GLN A 387 15.62 9.90 -13.86
C GLN A 387 14.21 9.62 -13.30
N THR A 388 14.08 9.60 -11.98
CA THR A 388 12.83 9.21 -11.30
C THR A 388 12.13 10.40 -10.62
N ARG A 389 12.50 11.63 -10.92
CA ARG A 389 11.79 12.79 -10.39
C ARG A 389 10.48 13.01 -11.14
N PRO A 390 9.32 12.76 -10.51
CA PRO A 390 8.12 13.50 -10.85
C PRO A 390 8.33 14.92 -10.29
N TYR A 391 8.30 15.91 -11.14
CA TYR A 391 8.36 17.31 -10.76
C TYR A 391 7.12 17.74 -10.00
#